data_93e40ffdb5dbe9e53492217f71c33e54
#
_entry.id   93e40ffdb5dbe9e53492217f71c33e54
#
_cell.length_a   1.000
_cell.length_b   1.000
_cell.length_c   1.000
_cell.angle_alpha   90.00
_cell.angle_beta   90.00
_cell.angle_gamma   90.00
#
_symmetry.space_group_name_H-M   'P 1'
#
loop_
_entity.id
_entity.type
_entity.pdbx_description
1 polymer ?
#
loop_
_entity_poly.entity_id
_entity_poly.type
_entity_poly.pdbx_seq_one_letter_code
_entity_poly.pdbx_strand_id
1 'polypeptide(L)'
;VRLYIASSDDILQGRVTDIYFVRTKEILIKKGLADVRVRMEFHVNGVPRGYEWVVYSGLEDALKVLSQRPVNVYSLPEGTLIPSNYPIPLMVIEGRYVDFVELETAVLGILRHSTSVTTKAARIKRLGMDRKFIFFGLRAAHPVLAPMLDRAAYIGGFDGVSGIMSEEYLGVKPSGTMPHALIVVFGDNVEAWKAFDEVIPEDVPRIALVDTFEDERMEAIKAAKALGKKLFGVRLDTPSSRRGNFREIIMEVRWTLDLLGYKHVKIVASGGINEKSVQQLRDIVDIFGVGTSVAFPQPVDIGGDIVEVNKGGEWVPISKRGKLPGAKKVYRCSTLEYEVVPWNSTPSKCFEDVLELYLQEGRLVKKLPSPQELREYVLSQLKNLPEPTPTD
;
A
#
# COMPACT_ATOMS: atom_id res chain seq x y z
N VAL A 1 -2.86 29.37 -9.58
CA VAL A 1 -4.03 28.47 -9.63
C VAL A 1 -4.02 27.60 -8.38
N ARG A 2 -5.13 27.54 -7.63
CA ARG A 2 -5.28 26.70 -6.44
C ARG A 2 -6.19 25.52 -6.79
N LEU A 3 -5.68 24.30 -6.58
CA LEU A 3 -6.51 23.08 -6.66
C LEU A 3 -7.26 22.87 -5.33
N TYR A 4 -8.33 22.08 -5.34
CA TYR A 4 -9.05 21.65 -4.12
C TYR A 4 -8.32 20.52 -3.43
N ILE A 5 -7.10 20.80 -2.96
CA ILE A 5 -6.25 19.89 -2.21
C ILE A 5 -5.67 20.61 -0.99
N ALA A 6 -5.40 19.88 0.07
CA ALA A 6 -4.59 20.36 1.18
C ALA A 6 -3.12 20.38 0.77
N SER A 7 -2.39 21.40 1.18
CA SER A 7 -0.93 21.41 1.08
C SER A 7 -0.31 20.55 2.19
N SER A 8 0.97 20.19 2.05
CA SER A 8 1.72 19.54 3.14
C SER A 8 1.71 20.42 4.40
N ASP A 9 1.84 21.73 4.26
CA ASP A 9 1.79 22.66 5.40
C ASP A 9 0.43 22.66 6.08
N ASP A 10 -0.69 22.58 5.34
CA ASP A 10 -2.02 22.47 5.94
C ASP A 10 -2.14 21.20 6.83
N ILE A 11 -1.56 20.10 6.37
CA ILE A 11 -1.57 18.82 7.09
C ILE A 11 -0.68 18.92 8.34
N LEU A 12 0.56 19.37 8.19
CA LEU A 12 1.55 19.49 9.28
C LEU A 12 1.08 20.46 10.38
N GLN A 13 0.37 21.53 10.02
CA GLN A 13 -0.18 22.50 10.95
C GLN A 13 -1.48 22.04 11.64
N GLY A 14 -2.05 20.89 11.25
CA GLY A 14 -3.31 20.38 11.80
C GLY A 14 -4.55 21.10 11.29
N ARG A 15 -4.48 21.75 10.12
CA ARG A 15 -5.62 22.43 9.49
C ARG A 15 -6.54 21.46 8.74
N VAL A 16 -6.07 20.26 8.45
CA VAL A 16 -6.86 19.17 7.87
C VAL A 16 -7.44 18.35 9.00
N THR A 17 -8.50 18.87 9.60
CA THR A 17 -9.11 18.28 10.81
C THR A 17 -10.60 18.53 10.86
N ASP A 18 -11.31 17.72 11.62
CA ASP A 18 -12.72 17.91 11.91
C ASP A 18 -12.92 19.00 12.96
N ILE A 19 -13.93 19.85 12.80
CA ILE A 19 -14.19 21.01 13.65
C ILE A 19 -14.34 20.65 15.13
N TYR A 20 -14.81 19.45 15.46
CA TYR A 20 -14.97 19.06 16.87
C TYR A 20 -13.63 18.91 17.59
N PHE A 21 -12.53 18.64 16.91
CA PHE A 21 -11.20 18.62 17.51
C PHE A 21 -10.71 20.04 17.86
N VAL A 22 -10.96 21.00 16.99
CA VAL A 22 -10.67 22.43 17.25
C VAL A 22 -11.46 22.91 18.48
N ARG A 23 -12.75 22.59 18.52
CA ARG A 23 -13.62 22.91 19.67
C ARG A 23 -13.16 22.21 20.96
N THR A 24 -12.75 20.95 20.86
CA THR A 24 -12.21 20.19 22.01
C THR A 24 -10.99 20.89 22.56
N LYS A 25 -10.02 21.26 21.74
CA LYS A 25 -8.83 22.01 22.16
C LYS A 25 -9.19 23.32 22.86
N GLU A 26 -10.08 24.09 22.27
CA GLU A 26 -10.55 25.37 22.86
C GLU A 26 -11.18 25.16 24.25
N ILE A 27 -12.05 24.14 24.39
CA ILE A 27 -12.71 23.81 25.65
C ILE A 27 -11.68 23.41 26.70
N LEU A 28 -10.74 22.53 26.38
CA LEU A 28 -9.72 22.07 27.31
C LEU A 28 -8.86 23.22 27.80
N ILE A 29 -8.43 24.12 26.91
CA ILE A 29 -7.64 25.31 27.28
C ILE A 29 -8.46 26.22 28.21
N LYS A 30 -9.70 26.57 27.85
CA LYS A 30 -10.54 27.47 28.66
C LYS A 30 -10.94 26.89 30.01
N LYS A 31 -10.95 25.57 30.14
CA LYS A 31 -11.28 24.87 31.40
C LYS A 31 -10.06 24.53 32.25
N GLY A 32 -8.86 24.97 31.89
CA GLY A 32 -7.64 24.71 32.64
C GLY A 32 -7.14 23.26 32.54
N LEU A 33 -7.52 22.55 31.45
CA LEU A 33 -7.13 21.17 31.20
C LEU A 33 -6.05 21.06 30.10
N ALA A 34 -5.39 22.16 29.75
CA ALA A 34 -4.38 22.19 28.67
C ALA A 34 -3.16 21.30 28.96
N ASP A 35 -2.83 21.10 30.25
CA ASP A 35 -1.65 20.30 30.63
C ASP A 35 -1.97 18.82 30.87
N VAL A 36 -3.20 18.40 30.64
CA VAL A 36 -3.59 16.98 30.76
C VAL A 36 -2.87 16.14 29.75
N ARG A 37 -2.03 15.22 30.22
CA ARG A 37 -1.35 14.22 29.39
C ARG A 37 -2.22 12.98 29.24
N VAL A 38 -2.17 12.40 28.05
CA VAL A 38 -2.91 11.17 27.71
C VAL A 38 -1.99 10.17 27.03
N ARG A 39 -2.38 8.90 27.07
CA ARG A 39 -1.93 7.86 26.12
C ARG A 39 -3.10 7.49 25.23
N MET A 40 -2.88 7.62 23.94
CA MET A 40 -3.84 7.33 22.90
C MET A 40 -3.32 6.21 22.02
N GLU A 41 -4.10 5.14 21.89
CA GLU A 41 -3.76 3.97 21.10
C GLU A 41 -4.52 3.94 19.77
N PHE A 42 -3.85 3.47 18.71
CA PHE A 42 -4.42 3.27 17.39
C PHE A 42 -4.53 1.76 17.13
N HIS A 43 -5.73 1.30 16.70
CA HIS A 43 -6.02 -0.11 16.49
C HIS A 43 -6.76 -0.33 15.18
N VAL A 44 -6.61 -1.52 14.60
CA VAL A 44 -7.53 -2.01 13.57
C VAL A 44 -8.88 -2.32 14.24
N ASN A 45 -9.92 -1.59 13.86
CA ASN A 45 -11.29 -1.78 14.34
C ASN A 45 -12.12 -2.68 13.41
N GLY A 46 -11.75 -2.74 12.14
CA GLY A 46 -12.43 -3.54 11.15
C GLY A 46 -11.60 -3.75 9.90
N VAL A 47 -11.83 -4.87 9.25
CA VAL A 47 -11.18 -5.24 7.99
C VAL A 47 -12.23 -5.64 6.95
N PRO A 48 -11.92 -5.57 5.65
CA PRO A 48 -12.79 -6.12 4.63
C PRO A 48 -13.12 -7.59 4.90
N ARG A 49 -14.34 -7.99 4.56
CA ARG A 49 -14.80 -9.38 4.76
C ARG A 49 -13.84 -10.36 4.06
N GLY A 50 -13.40 -11.37 4.80
CA GLY A 50 -12.48 -12.39 4.29
C GLY A 50 -11.00 -12.03 4.38
N TYR A 51 -10.65 -10.90 5.02
CA TYR A 51 -9.25 -10.58 5.31
C TYR A 51 -8.86 -11.22 6.65
N GLU A 52 -7.87 -12.08 6.60
CA GLU A 52 -7.31 -12.76 7.78
C GLU A 52 -6.26 -11.92 8.49
N TRP A 53 -5.65 -11.00 7.75
CA TRP A 53 -4.59 -10.09 8.21
C TRP A 53 -4.56 -8.81 7.38
N VAL A 54 -3.89 -7.80 7.92
CA VAL A 54 -3.56 -6.55 7.24
C VAL A 54 -2.07 -6.25 7.37
N VAL A 55 -1.54 -5.41 6.48
CA VAL A 55 -0.15 -4.91 6.55
C VAL A 55 -0.17 -3.48 7.03
N TYR A 56 0.34 -3.23 8.24
CA TYR A 56 0.43 -1.89 8.82
C TYR A 56 1.36 -0.99 7.98
N SER A 57 0.86 0.16 7.54
CA SER A 57 1.61 1.08 6.67
C SER A 57 1.21 2.54 6.89
N GLY A 58 2.07 3.48 6.45
CA GLY A 58 1.89 4.91 6.59
C GLY A 58 2.56 5.50 7.84
N LEU A 59 3.38 4.72 8.54
CA LEU A 59 4.05 5.16 9.76
C LEU A 59 4.98 6.35 9.52
N GLU A 60 5.78 6.32 8.46
CA GLU A 60 6.73 7.41 8.16
C GLU A 60 6.04 8.77 8.04
N ASP A 61 4.93 8.85 7.30
CA ASP A 61 4.18 10.10 7.15
C ASP A 61 3.45 10.51 8.43
N ALA A 62 2.91 9.55 9.18
CA ALA A 62 2.31 9.82 10.50
C ALA A 62 3.35 10.40 11.46
N LEU A 63 4.57 9.87 11.48
CA LEU A 63 5.67 10.40 12.29
C LEU A 63 6.08 11.81 11.86
N LYS A 64 6.14 12.10 10.55
CA LYS A 64 6.43 13.48 10.05
C LYS A 64 5.37 14.47 10.54
N VAL A 65 4.10 14.09 10.52
CA VAL A 65 3.01 14.94 11.05
C VAL A 65 3.15 15.14 12.56
N LEU A 66 3.42 14.09 13.32
CA LEU A 66 3.52 14.13 14.77
C LEU A 66 4.82 14.79 15.27
N SER A 67 5.91 14.78 14.49
CA SER A 67 7.18 15.42 14.84
C SER A 67 7.08 16.95 14.99
N GLN A 68 5.97 17.54 14.56
CA GLN A 68 5.69 18.97 14.76
C GLN A 68 5.18 19.29 16.18
N ARG A 69 5.06 18.29 17.05
CA ARG A 69 4.48 18.42 18.41
C ARG A 69 5.37 17.74 19.45
N PRO A 70 5.38 18.24 20.70
CA PRO A 70 6.18 17.66 21.80
C PRO A 70 5.49 16.40 22.36
N VAL A 71 5.50 15.33 21.56
CA VAL A 71 4.89 14.04 21.91
C VAL A 71 5.89 12.90 21.83
N ASN A 72 5.66 11.85 22.59
CA ASN A 72 6.32 10.56 22.42
C ASN A 72 5.43 9.66 21.57
N VAL A 73 6.03 8.95 20.61
CA VAL A 73 5.30 8.00 19.76
C VAL A 73 5.99 6.65 19.81
N TYR A 74 5.23 5.66 20.25
CA TYR A 74 5.59 4.26 20.18
C TYR A 74 4.81 3.62 19.03
N SER A 75 5.42 2.74 18.27
CA SER A 75 4.76 2.08 17.14
C SER A 75 5.33 0.70 16.86
N LEU A 76 4.50 -0.14 16.28
CA LEU A 76 4.98 -1.32 15.58
C LEU A 76 5.81 -0.89 14.36
N PRO A 77 6.78 -1.68 13.90
CA PRO A 77 7.47 -1.42 12.64
C PRO A 77 6.49 -1.37 11.46
N GLU A 78 6.67 -0.40 10.56
CA GLU A 78 5.92 -0.38 9.31
C GLU A 78 6.18 -1.67 8.51
N GLY A 79 5.16 -2.18 7.85
CA GLY A 79 5.21 -3.48 7.15
C GLY A 79 4.86 -4.68 8.04
N THR A 80 4.60 -4.50 9.33
CA THR A 80 4.17 -5.58 10.22
C THR A 80 2.80 -6.11 9.82
N LEU A 81 2.68 -7.44 9.72
CA LEU A 81 1.41 -8.11 9.49
C LEU A 81 0.62 -8.24 10.80
N ILE A 82 -0.61 -7.79 10.78
CA ILE A 82 -1.51 -7.75 11.94
C ILE A 82 -2.68 -8.70 11.70
N PRO A 83 -2.96 -9.66 12.60
CA PRO A 83 -4.14 -10.51 12.50
C PRO A 83 -5.44 -9.70 12.67
N SER A 84 -6.46 -10.04 11.90
CA SER A 84 -7.72 -9.28 11.86
C SER A 84 -8.62 -9.44 13.09
N ASN A 85 -8.35 -10.44 13.93
CA ASN A 85 -9.22 -10.87 15.02
C ASN A 85 -8.71 -10.52 16.43
N TYR A 86 -7.66 -9.70 16.53
CA TYR A 86 -7.05 -9.36 17.81
C TYR A 86 -6.73 -7.85 17.94
N PRO A 87 -7.11 -7.19 19.05
CA PRO A 87 -6.88 -5.76 19.22
C PRO A 87 -5.42 -5.47 19.61
N ILE A 88 -4.55 -5.36 18.60
CA ILE A 88 -3.14 -5.01 18.78
C ILE A 88 -2.99 -3.50 18.62
N PRO A 89 -2.39 -2.76 19.57
CA PRO A 89 -1.98 -1.39 19.35
C PRO A 89 -0.96 -1.30 18.22
N LEU A 90 -1.29 -0.57 17.15
CA LEU A 90 -0.39 -0.27 16.05
C LEU A 90 0.59 0.84 16.44
N MET A 91 0.07 1.84 17.15
CA MET A 91 0.79 3.04 17.56
C MET A 91 0.20 3.58 18.87
N VAL A 92 1.05 4.16 19.71
CA VAL A 92 0.66 4.87 20.93
C VAL A 92 1.27 6.27 20.91
N ILE A 93 0.45 7.30 21.09
CA ILE A 93 0.90 8.68 21.27
C ILE A 93 0.78 9.02 22.77
N GLU A 94 1.88 9.50 23.36
CA GLU A 94 1.91 10.00 24.72
C GLU A 94 2.28 11.48 24.73
N GLY A 95 1.43 12.34 25.29
CA GLY A 95 1.68 13.78 25.37
C GLY A 95 0.49 14.55 25.94
N ARG A 96 0.59 15.89 26.00
CA ARG A 96 -0.57 16.72 26.29
C ARG A 96 -1.56 16.62 25.13
N TYR A 97 -2.82 16.32 25.44
CA TYR A 97 -3.80 16.08 24.37
C TYR A 97 -4.01 17.30 23.46
N VAL A 98 -3.94 18.50 24.01
CA VAL A 98 -4.07 19.76 23.23
C VAL A 98 -2.95 19.97 22.20
N ASP A 99 -1.81 19.30 22.34
CA ASP A 99 -0.69 19.45 21.41
C ASP A 99 -0.92 18.68 20.11
N PHE A 100 -1.73 17.60 20.11
CA PHE A 100 -1.92 16.75 18.95
C PHE A 100 -3.37 16.44 18.57
N VAL A 101 -4.34 16.91 19.32
CA VAL A 101 -5.78 16.64 19.09
C VAL A 101 -6.23 16.99 17.66
N GLU A 102 -5.71 18.08 17.08
CA GLU A 102 -6.03 18.51 15.70
C GLU A 102 -5.36 17.65 14.62
N LEU A 103 -4.37 16.84 14.99
CA LEU A 103 -3.66 15.96 14.06
C LEU A 103 -4.32 14.59 13.92
N GLU A 104 -5.28 14.24 14.78
CA GLU A 104 -5.91 12.92 14.80
C GLU A 104 -6.53 12.56 13.45
N THR A 105 -7.27 13.48 12.80
CA THR A 105 -7.88 13.27 11.49
C THR A 105 -6.82 12.94 10.44
N ALA A 106 -5.72 13.69 10.39
CA ALA A 106 -4.67 13.49 9.41
C ALA A 106 -3.93 12.16 9.65
N VAL A 107 -3.55 11.86 10.89
CA VAL A 107 -2.86 10.63 11.26
C VAL A 107 -3.71 9.40 10.93
N LEU A 108 -4.99 9.41 11.29
CA LEU A 108 -5.92 8.32 10.95
C LEU A 108 -6.08 8.15 9.44
N GLY A 109 -6.24 9.25 8.69
CA GLY A 109 -6.36 9.21 7.24
C GLY A 109 -5.13 8.58 6.57
N ILE A 110 -3.93 8.98 7.00
CA ILE A 110 -2.66 8.43 6.54
C ILE A 110 -2.57 6.92 6.80
N LEU A 111 -2.77 6.51 8.05
CA LEU A 111 -2.65 5.10 8.44
C LEU A 111 -3.69 4.21 7.77
N ARG A 112 -4.97 4.64 7.74
CA ARG A 112 -6.08 3.89 7.12
C ARG A 112 -5.85 3.68 5.63
N HIS A 113 -5.55 4.74 4.90
CA HIS A 113 -5.41 4.66 3.44
C HIS A 113 -4.16 3.86 3.05
N SER A 114 -3.00 4.18 3.63
CA SER A 114 -1.76 3.44 3.35
C SER A 114 -1.89 1.95 3.70
N THR A 115 -2.42 1.62 4.88
CA THR A 115 -2.65 0.23 5.29
C THR A 115 -3.60 -0.50 4.35
N SER A 116 -4.67 0.15 3.88
CA SER A 116 -5.63 -0.46 2.94
C SER A 116 -4.97 -0.81 1.61
N VAL A 117 -4.22 0.12 1.02
CA VAL A 117 -3.53 -0.07 -0.27
C VAL A 117 -2.42 -1.11 -0.14
N THR A 118 -1.57 -1.00 0.89
CA THR A 118 -0.47 -1.94 1.12
C THR A 118 -1.00 -3.36 1.37
N THR A 119 -2.07 -3.51 2.15
CA THR A 119 -2.71 -4.81 2.40
C THR A 119 -3.23 -5.43 1.12
N LYS A 120 -3.92 -4.66 0.27
CA LYS A 120 -4.43 -5.17 -1.01
C LYS A 120 -3.31 -5.62 -1.94
N ALA A 121 -2.25 -4.83 -2.05
CA ALA A 121 -1.08 -5.19 -2.82
C ALA A 121 -0.41 -6.47 -2.28
N ALA A 122 -0.26 -6.59 -0.97
CA ALA A 122 0.34 -7.75 -0.32
C ALA A 122 -0.49 -9.03 -0.52
N ARG A 123 -1.82 -8.94 -0.45
CA ARG A 123 -2.72 -10.07 -0.73
C ARG A 123 -2.60 -10.55 -2.18
N ILE A 124 -2.61 -9.62 -3.13
CA ILE A 124 -2.40 -9.92 -4.56
C ILE A 124 -1.02 -10.55 -4.76
N LYS A 125 0.04 -9.98 -4.19
CA LYS A 125 1.39 -10.52 -4.28
C LYS A 125 1.48 -11.93 -3.71
N ARG A 126 0.83 -12.20 -2.56
CA ARG A 126 0.83 -13.53 -1.95
C ARG A 126 0.13 -14.58 -2.83
N LEU A 127 -0.95 -14.22 -3.52
CA LEU A 127 -1.64 -15.10 -4.47
C LEU A 127 -0.80 -15.45 -5.70
N GLY A 128 0.04 -14.54 -6.16
CA GLY A 128 0.90 -14.75 -7.32
C GLY A 128 2.40 -14.62 -6.98
N MET A 129 2.85 -15.25 -5.88
CA MET A 129 4.16 -15.02 -5.25
C MET A 129 5.35 -15.01 -6.21
N ASP A 130 5.38 -15.97 -7.14
CA ASP A 130 6.48 -16.14 -8.11
C ASP A 130 6.34 -15.24 -9.35
N ARG A 131 5.26 -14.45 -9.43
CA ARG A 131 4.99 -13.57 -10.57
C ARG A 131 5.41 -12.15 -10.27
N LYS A 132 5.67 -11.40 -11.34
CA LYS A 132 5.95 -9.97 -11.24
C LYS A 132 4.67 -9.17 -11.26
N PHE A 133 4.61 -8.12 -10.44
CA PHE A 133 3.49 -7.20 -10.34
C PHE A 133 3.96 -5.77 -10.55
N ILE A 134 3.28 -5.03 -11.43
CA ILE A 134 3.52 -3.61 -11.65
C ILE A 134 2.24 -2.85 -11.32
N PHE A 135 2.36 -1.79 -10.53
CA PHE A 135 1.23 -0.95 -10.18
C PHE A 135 0.94 0.06 -11.28
N PHE A 136 -0.26 -0.01 -11.85
CA PHE A 136 -0.76 0.86 -12.92
C PHE A 136 -1.98 1.69 -12.50
N GLY A 137 -2.14 1.96 -11.20
CA GLY A 137 -3.36 2.52 -10.61
C GLY A 137 -3.43 4.03 -10.48
N LEU A 138 -2.42 4.79 -10.87
CA LEU A 138 -2.35 6.24 -10.60
C LEU A 138 -3.55 7.03 -11.16
N ARG A 139 -3.97 6.72 -12.38
CA ARG A 139 -5.11 7.39 -13.02
C ARG A 139 -6.47 7.06 -12.39
N ALA A 140 -6.54 6.07 -11.52
CA ALA A 140 -7.76 5.71 -10.83
C ALA A 140 -8.04 6.65 -9.63
N ALA A 141 -7.01 7.32 -9.08
CA ALA A 141 -7.12 8.19 -7.91
C ALA A 141 -6.82 9.66 -8.25
N HIS A 142 -7.12 10.55 -7.30
CA HIS A 142 -6.71 11.94 -7.42
C HIS A 142 -5.18 12.06 -7.48
N PRO A 143 -4.59 12.86 -8.40
CA PRO A 143 -3.15 12.88 -8.64
C PRO A 143 -2.30 13.26 -7.42
N VAL A 144 -2.85 13.94 -6.43
CA VAL A 144 -2.18 14.24 -5.15
C VAL A 144 -1.75 12.98 -4.40
N LEU A 145 -2.42 11.86 -4.62
CA LEU A 145 -2.16 10.58 -3.96
C LEU A 145 -1.11 9.71 -4.68
N ALA A 146 -0.65 10.12 -5.86
CA ALA A 146 0.21 9.28 -6.69
C ALA A 146 1.47 8.75 -5.96
N PRO A 147 2.28 9.58 -5.26
CA PRO A 147 3.45 9.08 -4.55
C PRO A 147 3.11 8.10 -3.42
N MET A 148 2.04 8.36 -2.68
CA MET A 148 1.58 7.49 -1.60
C MET A 148 1.11 6.13 -2.13
N LEU A 149 0.37 6.11 -3.25
CA LEU A 149 -0.11 4.89 -3.88
C LEU A 149 1.03 4.02 -4.42
N ASP A 150 2.00 4.64 -5.11
CA ASP A 150 3.21 3.94 -5.56
C ASP A 150 3.98 3.34 -4.37
N ARG A 151 4.19 4.12 -3.31
CA ARG A 151 4.88 3.67 -2.09
C ARG A 151 4.14 2.49 -1.44
N ALA A 152 2.85 2.61 -1.24
CA ALA A 152 2.05 1.59 -0.57
C ALA A 152 1.99 0.28 -1.39
N ALA A 153 1.84 0.36 -2.71
CA ALA A 153 1.88 -0.80 -3.60
C ALA A 153 3.25 -1.48 -3.59
N TYR A 154 4.33 -0.69 -3.64
CA TYR A 154 5.70 -1.20 -3.62
C TYR A 154 6.03 -1.92 -2.30
N ILE A 155 5.73 -1.30 -1.16
CA ILE A 155 5.90 -1.91 0.18
C ILE A 155 5.07 -3.20 0.29
N GLY A 156 3.86 -3.23 -0.27
CA GLY A 156 3.02 -4.43 -0.35
C GLY A 156 3.58 -5.57 -1.20
N GLY A 157 4.77 -5.39 -1.79
CA GLY A 157 5.52 -6.44 -2.46
C GLY A 157 5.49 -6.36 -3.99
N PHE A 158 4.91 -5.33 -4.60
CA PHE A 158 4.96 -5.15 -6.04
C PHE A 158 6.39 -4.93 -6.52
N ASP A 159 6.68 -5.41 -7.73
CA ASP A 159 8.04 -5.40 -8.29
C ASP A 159 8.37 -4.09 -9.02
N GLY A 160 7.35 -3.30 -9.34
CA GLY A 160 7.48 -2.01 -9.98
C GLY A 160 6.25 -1.13 -9.80
N VAL A 161 6.44 0.16 -10.01
CA VAL A 161 5.39 1.19 -9.98
C VAL A 161 5.53 2.07 -11.21
N SER A 162 4.45 2.74 -11.63
CA SER A 162 4.43 3.46 -12.91
C SER A 162 4.58 4.97 -12.81
N GLY A 163 4.59 5.53 -11.61
CA GLY A 163 4.68 6.98 -11.41
C GLY A 163 6.08 7.52 -11.67
N ILE A 164 6.19 8.59 -12.46
CA ILE A 164 7.48 9.25 -12.75
C ILE A 164 8.16 9.83 -11.51
N MET A 165 7.40 10.11 -10.44
CA MET A 165 7.91 10.60 -9.16
C MET A 165 8.47 9.49 -8.27
N SER A 166 8.35 8.22 -8.66
CA SER A 166 8.82 7.08 -7.85
C SER A 166 10.33 7.09 -7.64
N GLU A 167 11.10 7.61 -8.58
CA GLU A 167 12.55 7.73 -8.42
C GLU A 167 12.92 8.71 -7.30
N GLU A 168 12.20 9.84 -7.21
CA GLU A 168 12.40 10.85 -6.15
C GLU A 168 11.97 10.34 -4.77
N TYR A 169 10.77 9.74 -4.66
CA TYR A 169 10.18 9.37 -3.37
C TYR A 169 10.56 7.96 -2.87
N LEU A 170 10.89 7.04 -3.79
CA LEU A 170 11.15 5.64 -3.45
C LEU A 170 12.57 5.18 -3.83
N GLY A 171 13.30 5.94 -4.64
CA GLY A 171 14.54 5.48 -5.25
C GLY A 171 14.33 4.33 -6.26
N VAL A 172 13.13 4.20 -6.84
CA VAL A 172 12.74 3.13 -7.76
C VAL A 172 12.43 3.74 -9.12
N LYS A 173 13.12 3.29 -10.17
CA LYS A 173 12.81 3.71 -11.54
C LYS A 173 11.37 3.32 -11.91
N PRO A 174 10.60 4.22 -12.53
CA PRO A 174 9.26 3.90 -12.97
C PRO A 174 9.26 2.80 -14.03
N SER A 175 8.28 1.91 -13.95
CA SER A 175 8.08 0.79 -14.86
C SER A 175 6.80 0.97 -15.64
N GLY A 176 6.84 0.69 -16.94
CA GLY A 176 5.67 0.82 -17.79
C GLY A 176 5.92 0.25 -19.20
N THR A 177 4.89 0.34 -20.01
CA THR A 177 4.95 -0.07 -21.42
C THR A 177 4.47 1.10 -22.30
N MET A 178 3.60 0.85 -23.25
CA MET A 178 2.98 1.87 -24.08
C MET A 178 1.46 1.91 -23.88
N PRO A 179 0.79 3.07 -24.04
CA PRO A 179 -0.66 3.15 -24.02
C PRO A 179 -1.24 2.86 -25.41
N HIS A 180 -2.53 2.45 -25.46
CA HIS A 180 -3.27 2.34 -26.72
C HIS A 180 -3.24 3.64 -27.53
N ALA A 181 -3.24 4.80 -26.86
CA ALA A 181 -3.19 6.11 -27.50
C ALA A 181 -1.98 6.28 -28.42
N LEU A 182 -0.80 5.73 -28.07
CA LEU A 182 0.36 5.77 -28.95
C LEU A 182 0.07 5.05 -30.28
N ILE A 183 -0.47 3.83 -30.18
CA ILE A 183 -0.77 3.01 -31.35
C ILE A 183 -1.86 3.68 -32.21
N VAL A 184 -2.90 4.21 -31.59
CA VAL A 184 -3.99 4.91 -32.29
C VAL A 184 -3.49 6.18 -33.01
N VAL A 185 -2.55 6.93 -32.41
CA VAL A 185 -1.95 8.13 -33.06
C VAL A 185 -1.13 7.73 -34.28
N PHE A 186 -0.42 6.61 -34.26
CA PHE A 186 0.29 6.09 -35.42
C PHE A 186 -0.68 5.54 -36.49
N GLY A 187 -1.85 5.02 -36.10
CA GLY A 187 -2.78 4.34 -36.99
C GLY A 187 -2.33 2.95 -37.43
N ASP A 188 -1.17 2.50 -36.95
CA ASP A 188 -0.56 1.21 -37.26
C ASP A 188 0.24 0.68 -36.06
N ASN A 189 -0.01 -0.55 -35.68
CA ASN A 189 0.65 -1.19 -34.54
C ASN A 189 2.15 -1.38 -34.77
N VAL A 190 2.52 -1.86 -35.95
CA VAL A 190 3.91 -2.20 -36.28
C VAL A 190 4.79 -0.96 -36.27
N GLU A 191 4.29 0.12 -36.87
CA GLU A 191 4.99 1.40 -36.89
C GLU A 191 5.14 1.98 -35.45
N ALA A 192 4.11 1.88 -34.63
CA ALA A 192 4.18 2.33 -33.23
C ALA A 192 5.20 1.50 -32.41
N TRP A 193 5.23 0.18 -32.57
CA TRP A 193 6.19 -0.69 -31.86
C TRP A 193 7.64 -0.44 -32.31
N LYS A 194 7.87 -0.25 -33.59
CA LYS A 194 9.20 0.10 -34.15
C LYS A 194 9.66 1.48 -33.65
N ALA A 195 8.77 2.47 -33.66
CA ALA A 195 9.09 3.79 -33.14
C ALA A 195 9.44 3.74 -31.64
N PHE A 196 8.74 2.92 -30.86
CA PHE A 196 9.10 2.69 -29.45
C PHE A 196 10.50 2.08 -29.32
N ASP A 197 10.83 1.08 -30.16
CA ASP A 197 12.16 0.45 -30.13
C ASP A 197 13.29 1.41 -30.52
N GLU A 198 13.03 2.32 -31.47
CA GLU A 198 14.01 3.28 -31.96
C GLU A 198 14.28 4.42 -30.95
N VAL A 199 13.24 4.90 -30.27
CA VAL A 199 13.29 6.12 -29.47
C VAL A 199 13.57 5.85 -27.98
N ILE A 200 13.05 4.75 -27.46
CA ILE A 200 13.13 4.45 -26.03
C ILE A 200 14.44 3.73 -25.70
N PRO A 201 15.15 4.11 -24.59
CA PRO A 201 16.41 3.51 -24.21
C PRO A 201 16.39 1.98 -24.17
N GLU A 202 17.51 1.33 -24.48
CA GLU A 202 17.63 -0.13 -24.59
C GLU A 202 17.36 -0.89 -23.30
N ASP A 203 17.58 -0.26 -22.14
CA ASP A 203 17.33 -0.84 -20.82
C ASP A 203 15.83 -0.96 -20.49
N VAL A 204 14.94 -0.32 -21.27
CA VAL A 204 13.48 -0.46 -21.13
C VAL A 204 13.02 -1.68 -21.91
N PRO A 205 12.32 -2.65 -21.28
CA PRO A 205 11.84 -3.85 -21.95
C PRO A 205 10.85 -3.55 -23.09
N ARG A 206 11.03 -4.17 -24.27
CA ARG A 206 10.11 -4.06 -25.41
C ARG A 206 8.90 -4.94 -25.15
N ILE A 207 7.86 -4.37 -24.54
CA ILE A 207 6.58 -5.01 -24.29
C ILE A 207 5.54 -4.40 -25.22
N ALA A 208 5.15 -5.13 -26.26
CA ALA A 208 4.16 -4.69 -27.23
C ALA A 208 2.74 -4.85 -26.67
N LEU A 209 1.91 -3.82 -26.80
CA LEU A 209 0.48 -3.86 -26.51
C LEU A 209 -0.23 -4.47 -27.71
N VAL A 210 -0.99 -5.57 -27.51
CA VAL A 210 -1.45 -6.45 -28.61
C VAL A 210 -2.97 -6.68 -28.62
N ASP A 211 -3.73 -5.62 -28.40
CA ASP A 211 -5.20 -5.66 -28.35
C ASP A 211 -5.83 -4.33 -28.83
N THR A 212 -5.18 -3.64 -29.78
CA THR A 212 -5.61 -2.29 -30.18
C THR A 212 -6.59 -2.31 -31.37
N PHE A 213 -6.25 -2.96 -32.46
CA PHE A 213 -7.03 -2.94 -33.71
C PHE A 213 -7.56 -4.30 -34.12
N GLU A 214 -6.83 -5.37 -33.81
CA GLU A 214 -7.18 -6.75 -34.16
C GLU A 214 -7.28 -7.63 -32.90
N ASP A 215 -7.47 -8.93 -33.08
CA ASP A 215 -7.40 -9.88 -31.99
C ASP A 215 -5.96 -10.03 -31.45
N GLU A 216 -5.87 -10.39 -30.18
CA GLU A 216 -4.61 -10.44 -29.42
C GLU A 216 -3.59 -11.40 -30.05
N ARG A 217 -4.05 -12.51 -30.60
CA ARG A 217 -3.18 -13.49 -31.28
C ARG A 217 -2.56 -12.93 -32.55
N MET A 218 -3.36 -12.26 -33.37
CA MET A 218 -2.87 -11.69 -34.63
C MET A 218 -1.90 -10.55 -34.40
N GLU A 219 -2.21 -9.67 -33.43
CA GLU A 219 -1.29 -8.60 -33.04
C GLU A 219 0.00 -9.14 -32.40
N ALA A 220 -0.07 -10.21 -31.57
CA ALA A 220 1.12 -10.85 -30.99
C ALA A 220 2.05 -11.45 -32.09
N ILE A 221 1.48 -12.06 -33.13
CA ILE A 221 2.24 -12.55 -34.29
C ILE A 221 2.95 -11.39 -35.02
N LYS A 222 2.24 -10.28 -35.25
CA LYS A 222 2.80 -9.08 -35.87
C LYS A 222 3.92 -8.48 -35.05
N ALA A 223 3.74 -8.37 -33.72
CA ALA A 223 4.75 -7.86 -32.78
C ALA A 223 6.02 -8.72 -32.79
N ALA A 224 5.85 -10.05 -32.76
CA ALA A 224 6.95 -11.00 -32.83
C ALA A 224 7.75 -10.89 -34.12
N LYS A 225 7.07 -10.73 -35.28
CA LYS A 225 7.74 -10.51 -36.55
C LYS A 225 8.42 -9.14 -36.66
N ALA A 226 7.80 -8.09 -36.11
CA ALA A 226 8.32 -6.72 -36.20
C ALA A 226 9.57 -6.50 -35.33
N LEU A 227 9.56 -7.01 -34.10
CA LEU A 227 10.61 -6.78 -33.11
C LEU A 227 11.59 -7.95 -32.95
N GLY A 228 11.22 -9.15 -33.43
CA GLY A 228 12.07 -10.32 -33.39
C GLY A 228 12.59 -10.65 -32.00
N LYS A 229 13.90 -10.83 -31.85
CA LYS A 229 14.56 -11.17 -30.59
C LYS A 229 14.53 -10.05 -29.54
N LYS A 230 14.26 -8.81 -29.96
CA LYS A 230 14.12 -7.66 -29.03
C LYS A 230 12.79 -7.66 -28.28
N LEU A 231 11.77 -8.38 -28.80
CA LEU A 231 10.48 -8.48 -28.13
C LEU A 231 10.63 -9.19 -26.79
N PHE A 232 10.53 -8.45 -25.69
CA PHE A 232 10.57 -8.99 -24.34
C PHE A 232 9.23 -9.62 -23.94
N GLY A 233 8.12 -8.98 -24.30
CA GLY A 233 6.79 -9.46 -23.91
C GLY A 233 5.67 -8.89 -24.76
N VAL A 234 4.50 -9.49 -24.64
CA VAL A 234 3.25 -8.99 -25.20
C VAL A 234 2.28 -8.69 -24.06
N ARG A 235 1.62 -7.51 -24.09
CA ARG A 235 0.65 -7.09 -23.09
C ARG A 235 -0.76 -7.17 -23.66
N LEU A 236 -1.59 -7.92 -22.96
CA LEU A 236 -3.01 -8.01 -23.20
C LEU A 236 -3.74 -7.16 -22.15
N ASP A 237 -4.49 -6.16 -22.58
CA ASP A 237 -5.23 -5.20 -21.75
C ASP A 237 -6.73 -5.18 -22.07
N THR A 238 -7.19 -6.16 -22.85
CA THR A 238 -8.54 -6.22 -23.39
C THR A 238 -9.59 -6.10 -22.29
N PRO A 239 -10.49 -5.12 -22.38
CA PRO A 239 -11.50 -4.89 -21.35
C PRO A 239 -12.48 -6.06 -21.27
N SER A 240 -12.98 -6.35 -20.06
CA SER A 240 -13.91 -7.45 -19.81
C SER A 240 -15.17 -7.43 -20.67
N SER A 241 -15.59 -6.24 -21.12
CA SER A 241 -16.74 -6.08 -22.03
C SER A 241 -16.51 -6.58 -23.46
N ARG A 242 -15.26 -6.81 -23.85
CA ARG A 242 -14.86 -7.19 -25.21
C ARG A 242 -14.18 -8.57 -25.28
N ARG A 243 -13.72 -9.10 -24.14
CA ARG A 243 -13.08 -10.42 -24.05
C ARG A 243 -14.07 -11.46 -23.53
N GLY A 244 -13.96 -12.69 -24.04
CA GLY A 244 -14.62 -13.85 -23.47
C GLY A 244 -13.83 -14.45 -22.31
N ASN A 245 -13.41 -15.71 -22.44
CA ASN A 245 -12.52 -16.36 -21.47
C ASN A 245 -11.09 -15.87 -21.65
N PHE A 246 -10.66 -14.96 -20.77
CA PHE A 246 -9.33 -14.34 -20.87
C PHE A 246 -8.18 -15.35 -20.73
N ARG A 247 -8.39 -16.41 -19.95
CA ARG A 247 -7.41 -17.49 -19.84
C ARG A 247 -7.19 -18.20 -21.17
N GLU A 248 -8.26 -18.52 -21.91
CA GLU A 248 -8.18 -19.18 -23.21
C GLU A 248 -7.47 -18.29 -24.23
N ILE A 249 -7.77 -17.00 -24.29
CA ILE A 249 -7.07 -16.05 -25.15
C ILE A 249 -5.56 -16.04 -24.87
N ILE A 250 -5.17 -15.94 -23.59
CA ILE A 250 -3.76 -15.96 -23.19
C ILE A 250 -3.08 -17.29 -23.58
N MET A 251 -3.74 -18.41 -23.38
CA MET A 251 -3.22 -19.73 -23.79
C MET A 251 -3.02 -19.83 -25.30
N GLU A 252 -3.97 -19.32 -26.08
CA GLU A 252 -3.87 -19.28 -27.54
C GLU A 252 -2.69 -18.41 -28.02
N VAL A 253 -2.51 -17.22 -27.44
CA VAL A 253 -1.38 -16.35 -27.71
C VAL A 253 -0.06 -17.04 -27.34
N ARG A 254 0.05 -17.63 -26.15
CA ARG A 254 1.25 -18.35 -25.70
C ARG A 254 1.58 -19.51 -26.64
N TRP A 255 0.60 -20.36 -26.94
CA TRP A 255 0.77 -21.48 -27.85
C TRP A 255 1.27 -21.04 -29.23
N THR A 256 0.68 -20.00 -29.80
CA THR A 256 1.04 -19.46 -31.07
C THR A 256 2.47 -18.92 -31.10
N LEU A 257 2.88 -18.16 -30.11
CA LEU A 257 4.25 -17.66 -29.96
C LEU A 257 5.25 -18.80 -29.83
N ASP A 258 4.92 -19.87 -29.11
CA ASP A 258 5.78 -21.05 -28.95
C ASP A 258 5.98 -21.81 -30.28
N LEU A 259 4.91 -21.99 -31.03
CA LEU A 259 4.97 -22.61 -32.38
C LEU A 259 5.85 -21.81 -33.36
N LEU A 260 5.85 -20.49 -33.22
CA LEU A 260 6.65 -19.60 -34.06
C LEU A 260 8.09 -19.42 -33.55
N GLY A 261 8.50 -20.11 -32.49
CA GLY A 261 9.85 -20.06 -31.91
C GLY A 261 10.11 -18.92 -30.90
N TYR A 262 9.07 -18.19 -30.48
CA TYR A 262 9.17 -17.06 -29.53
C TYR A 262 8.88 -17.47 -28.09
N LYS A 263 9.41 -18.59 -27.64
CA LYS A 263 9.24 -19.10 -26.25
C LYS A 263 9.76 -18.16 -25.15
N HIS A 264 10.70 -17.27 -25.50
CA HIS A 264 11.29 -16.30 -24.58
C HIS A 264 10.36 -15.13 -24.26
N VAL A 265 9.37 -14.86 -25.14
CA VAL A 265 8.45 -13.73 -24.99
C VAL A 265 7.55 -13.92 -23.79
N LYS A 266 7.52 -12.92 -22.91
CA LYS A 266 6.71 -12.90 -21.68
C LYS A 266 5.27 -12.52 -21.96
N ILE A 267 4.35 -13.10 -21.21
CA ILE A 267 2.94 -12.71 -21.22
C ILE A 267 2.71 -11.71 -20.08
N VAL A 268 2.21 -10.53 -20.44
CA VAL A 268 1.82 -9.47 -19.52
C VAL A 268 0.30 -9.30 -19.57
N ALA A 269 -0.38 -9.50 -18.44
CA ALA A 269 -1.83 -9.31 -18.36
C ALA A 269 -2.15 -8.05 -17.55
N SER A 270 -3.05 -7.23 -18.07
CA SER A 270 -3.58 -6.03 -17.40
C SER A 270 -5.07 -5.85 -17.74
N GLY A 271 -5.69 -4.75 -17.28
CA GLY A 271 -7.12 -4.52 -17.52
C GLY A 271 -8.03 -5.31 -16.58
N GLY A 272 -8.43 -4.70 -15.48
CA GLY A 272 -9.35 -5.30 -14.50
C GLY A 272 -8.76 -6.46 -13.68
N ILE A 273 -7.44 -6.49 -13.52
CA ILE A 273 -6.76 -7.50 -12.70
C ILE A 273 -7.05 -7.26 -11.21
N ASN A 274 -7.44 -8.34 -10.53
CA ASN A 274 -7.78 -8.41 -9.11
C ASN A 274 -7.34 -9.74 -8.50
N GLU A 275 -7.66 -10.01 -7.22
CA GLU A 275 -7.26 -11.25 -6.52
C GLU A 275 -7.70 -12.50 -7.25
N LYS A 276 -8.98 -12.56 -7.70
CA LYS A 276 -9.53 -13.73 -8.41
C LYS A 276 -8.84 -13.95 -9.76
N SER A 277 -8.64 -12.90 -10.55
CA SER A 277 -7.97 -13.01 -11.84
C SER A 277 -6.51 -13.45 -11.70
N VAL A 278 -5.79 -12.96 -10.69
CA VAL A 278 -4.42 -13.43 -10.41
C VAL A 278 -4.42 -14.92 -10.08
N GLN A 279 -5.30 -15.39 -9.21
CA GLN A 279 -5.39 -16.81 -8.88
C GLN A 279 -5.68 -17.68 -10.10
N GLN A 280 -6.53 -17.20 -11.02
CA GLN A 280 -6.93 -17.92 -12.24
C GLN A 280 -5.85 -17.93 -13.32
N LEU A 281 -4.96 -16.92 -13.35
CA LEU A 281 -4.05 -16.69 -14.47
C LEU A 281 -2.57 -16.88 -14.11
N ARG A 282 -2.21 -17.03 -12.84
CA ARG A 282 -0.82 -17.04 -12.36
C ARG A 282 0.05 -18.16 -12.94
N ASP A 283 -0.53 -19.23 -13.44
CA ASP A 283 0.20 -20.34 -14.07
C ASP A 283 0.59 -20.07 -15.54
N ILE A 284 -0.08 -19.11 -16.19
CA ILE A 284 0.12 -18.80 -17.60
C ILE A 284 0.57 -17.36 -17.88
N VAL A 285 0.58 -16.49 -16.88
CA VAL A 285 1.00 -15.08 -16.98
C VAL A 285 2.31 -14.88 -16.23
N ASP A 286 3.25 -14.18 -16.84
CA ASP A 286 4.55 -13.85 -16.23
C ASP A 286 4.52 -12.57 -15.41
N ILE A 287 3.78 -11.55 -15.90
CA ILE A 287 3.73 -10.20 -15.31
C ILE A 287 2.29 -9.71 -15.26
N PHE A 288 1.86 -9.20 -14.12
CA PHE A 288 0.56 -8.57 -13.94
C PHE A 288 0.68 -7.05 -13.81
N GLY A 289 -0.11 -6.32 -14.60
CA GLY A 289 -0.34 -4.90 -14.42
C GLY A 289 -1.64 -4.67 -13.64
N VAL A 290 -1.54 -4.18 -12.40
CA VAL A 290 -2.69 -4.02 -11.51
C VAL A 290 -2.96 -2.54 -11.24
N GLY A 291 -4.18 -2.10 -11.47
CA GLY A 291 -4.58 -0.70 -11.32
C GLY A 291 -5.59 -0.47 -10.21
N THR A 292 -6.84 -0.28 -10.60
CA THR A 292 -7.94 0.18 -9.72
C THR A 292 -8.14 -0.68 -8.48
N SER A 293 -8.00 -2.00 -8.55
CA SER A 293 -8.22 -2.87 -7.39
C SER A 293 -7.25 -2.60 -6.23
N VAL A 294 -6.03 -2.11 -6.53
CA VAL A 294 -5.04 -1.70 -5.52
C VAL A 294 -5.19 -0.22 -5.16
N ALA A 295 -5.47 0.66 -6.13
CA ALA A 295 -5.63 2.09 -5.88
C ALA A 295 -6.88 2.43 -5.04
N PHE A 296 -7.95 1.64 -5.19
CA PHE A 296 -9.22 1.79 -4.47
C PHE A 296 -9.63 0.46 -3.80
N PRO A 297 -8.86 0.00 -2.80
CA PRO A 297 -9.23 -1.20 -2.05
C PRO A 297 -10.42 -0.93 -1.14
N GLN A 298 -11.08 -1.97 -0.68
CA GLN A 298 -11.97 -1.85 0.46
C GLN A 298 -11.18 -1.37 1.68
N PRO A 299 -11.72 -0.42 2.48
CA PRO A 299 -10.97 0.22 3.55
C PRO A 299 -10.72 -0.70 4.74
N VAL A 300 -9.49 -0.66 5.27
CA VAL A 300 -9.18 -1.12 6.63
C VAL A 300 -9.59 0.01 7.58
N ASP A 301 -10.40 -0.30 8.57
CA ASP A 301 -10.81 0.66 9.57
C ASP A 301 -9.80 0.71 10.73
N ILE A 302 -9.17 1.87 10.94
CA ILE A 302 -8.28 2.14 12.06
C ILE A 302 -8.89 3.29 12.87
N GLY A 303 -8.96 3.12 14.18
CA GLY A 303 -9.43 4.14 15.11
C GLY A 303 -8.39 4.47 16.17
N GLY A 304 -8.46 5.70 16.70
CA GLY A 304 -7.65 6.16 17.80
C GLY A 304 -8.51 6.35 19.04
N ASP A 305 -8.05 5.85 20.19
CA ASP A 305 -8.77 5.94 21.47
C ASP A 305 -7.82 6.28 22.62
N ILE A 306 -8.21 7.28 23.44
CA ILE A 306 -7.52 7.53 24.71
C ILE A 306 -7.78 6.34 25.62
N VAL A 307 -6.70 5.78 26.19
CA VAL A 307 -6.73 4.61 27.08
C VAL A 307 -6.19 4.89 28.47
N GLU A 308 -5.46 5.99 28.64
CA GLU A 308 -4.97 6.48 29.94
C GLU A 308 -4.97 8.01 29.99
N VAL A 309 -5.22 8.53 31.18
CA VAL A 309 -5.11 9.96 31.49
C VAL A 309 -4.18 10.13 32.68
N ASN A 310 -3.20 11.02 32.61
CA ASN A 310 -2.36 11.35 33.75
C ASN A 310 -3.09 12.28 34.71
N LYS A 311 -3.24 11.87 35.97
CA LYS A 311 -3.86 12.64 37.05
C LYS A 311 -2.89 12.73 38.21
N GLY A 312 -2.37 13.95 38.46
CA GLY A 312 -1.45 14.18 39.59
C GLY A 312 -0.14 13.39 39.48
N GLY A 313 0.35 13.07 38.30
CA GLY A 313 1.57 12.29 38.09
C GLY A 313 1.34 10.79 37.88
N GLU A 314 0.14 10.30 38.16
CA GLU A 314 -0.21 8.88 37.97
C GLU A 314 -1.02 8.64 36.70
N TRP A 315 -0.72 7.55 35.99
CA TRP A 315 -1.49 7.11 34.85
C TRP A 315 -2.73 6.33 35.31
N VAL A 316 -3.90 6.89 35.03
CA VAL A 316 -5.19 6.30 35.36
C VAL A 316 -5.78 5.64 34.12
N PRO A 317 -5.97 4.31 34.12
CA PRO A 317 -6.63 3.59 33.02
C PRO A 317 -8.07 4.09 32.87
N ILE A 318 -8.38 4.59 31.67
CA ILE A 318 -9.71 5.08 31.29
C ILE A 318 -9.87 4.97 29.78
N SER A 319 -11.03 4.51 29.34
CA SER A 319 -11.35 4.47 27.92
C SER A 319 -12.85 4.62 27.71
N LYS A 320 -13.26 4.91 26.48
CA LYS A 320 -14.67 4.86 26.12
C LYS A 320 -15.20 3.43 26.18
N ARG A 321 -16.51 3.28 26.33
CA ARG A 321 -17.18 1.98 26.34
C ARG A 321 -16.83 1.16 25.08
N GLY A 322 -16.50 -0.12 25.25
CA GLY A 322 -16.13 -1.05 24.20
C GLY A 322 -14.63 -1.08 23.87
N LYS A 323 -13.82 -0.30 24.59
CA LYS A 323 -12.35 -0.32 24.47
C LYS A 323 -11.70 -0.74 25.78
N LEU A 324 -10.57 -1.43 25.70
CA LEU A 324 -9.81 -1.86 26.88
C LEU A 324 -9.03 -0.67 27.45
N PRO A 325 -9.27 -0.27 28.71
CA PRO A 325 -8.53 0.81 29.36
C PRO A 325 -7.11 0.37 29.70
N GLY A 326 -6.22 1.35 29.85
CA GLY A 326 -4.80 1.16 30.12
C GLY A 326 -3.98 0.97 28.85
N ALA A 327 -2.82 1.62 28.80
CA ALA A 327 -1.88 1.43 27.70
C ALA A 327 -1.30 0.02 27.71
N LYS A 328 -0.93 -0.46 26.53
CA LYS A 328 -0.50 -1.84 26.32
C LYS A 328 0.86 -1.89 25.64
N LYS A 329 1.62 -2.94 25.93
CA LYS A 329 2.78 -3.38 25.17
C LYS A 329 2.44 -4.57 24.31
N VAL A 330 3.20 -4.71 23.23
CA VAL A 330 3.00 -5.75 22.21
C VAL A 330 4.28 -6.56 22.07
N TYR A 331 4.16 -7.85 22.25
CA TYR A 331 5.26 -8.80 22.07
C TYR A 331 4.92 -9.78 20.97
N ARG A 332 5.89 -10.11 20.13
CA ARG A 332 5.73 -11.04 18.99
C ARG A 332 6.30 -12.41 19.31
N CYS A 333 5.52 -13.46 19.01
CA CYS A 333 5.96 -14.86 18.98
C CYS A 333 6.32 -15.28 17.55
N SER A 334 5.47 -14.95 16.58
CA SER A 334 5.63 -15.27 15.16
C SER A 334 4.92 -14.25 14.28
N THR A 335 4.88 -14.45 12.98
CA THR A 335 4.36 -13.48 12.00
C THR A 335 2.95 -12.96 12.32
N LEU A 336 2.03 -13.81 12.79
CA LEU A 336 0.65 -13.41 13.13
C LEU A 336 0.28 -13.71 14.59
N GLU A 337 1.25 -14.07 15.42
CA GLU A 337 1.02 -14.42 16.81
C GLU A 337 1.68 -13.40 17.74
N TYR A 338 0.86 -12.73 18.52
CA TYR A 338 1.26 -11.66 19.43
C TYR A 338 0.69 -11.87 20.83
N GLU A 339 1.42 -11.40 21.83
CA GLU A 339 0.94 -11.25 23.21
C GLU A 339 0.84 -9.77 23.53
N VAL A 340 -0.34 -9.32 23.94
CA VAL A 340 -0.60 -7.95 24.37
C VAL A 340 -0.78 -7.96 25.89
N VAL A 341 0.00 -7.13 26.58
CA VAL A 341 -0.02 -7.05 28.04
C VAL A 341 -0.15 -5.59 28.48
N PRO A 342 -0.62 -5.31 29.71
CA PRO A 342 -0.60 -3.95 30.26
C PRO A 342 0.82 -3.37 30.22
N TRP A 343 0.92 -2.05 30.06
CA TRP A 343 2.18 -1.32 29.80
C TRP A 343 3.34 -1.68 30.74
N ASN A 344 3.04 -1.88 32.03
CA ASN A 344 4.04 -2.19 33.07
C ASN A 344 4.15 -3.71 33.38
N SER A 345 3.54 -4.56 32.56
CA SER A 345 3.55 -6.01 32.80
C SER A 345 4.59 -6.70 31.90
N THR A 346 5.06 -7.87 32.35
CA THR A 346 5.95 -8.74 31.61
C THR A 346 5.14 -9.75 30.80
N PRO A 347 5.58 -10.11 29.58
CA PRO A 347 4.91 -11.12 28.78
C PRO A 347 5.15 -12.54 29.36
N SER A 348 4.26 -13.46 29.03
CA SER A 348 4.34 -14.86 29.48
C SER A 348 4.78 -15.83 28.37
N LYS A 349 4.58 -15.49 27.10
CA LYS A 349 4.79 -16.37 25.95
C LYS A 349 5.70 -15.77 24.88
N CYS A 350 5.51 -14.50 24.54
CA CYS A 350 6.21 -13.83 23.47
C CYS A 350 7.17 -12.80 24.05
N PHE A 351 8.44 -12.83 23.68
CA PHE A 351 9.46 -12.01 24.36
C PHE A 351 10.10 -10.93 23.49
N GLU A 352 9.73 -10.84 22.21
CA GLU A 352 10.19 -9.79 21.31
C GLU A 352 9.28 -8.57 21.46
N ASP A 353 9.71 -7.52 22.21
CA ASP A 353 8.98 -6.23 22.28
C ASP A 353 9.03 -5.55 20.93
N VAL A 354 7.89 -5.42 20.27
CA VAL A 354 7.77 -4.83 18.93
C VAL A 354 7.10 -3.45 18.95
N LEU A 355 6.69 -2.96 20.10
CA LEU A 355 6.16 -1.60 20.24
C LEU A 355 7.29 -0.63 20.63
N GLU A 356 8.00 -0.10 19.64
CA GLU A 356 9.25 0.64 19.82
C GLU A 356 9.04 2.15 19.83
N LEU A 357 9.91 2.88 20.54
CA LEU A 357 9.90 4.35 20.57
C LEU A 357 10.49 4.92 19.27
N TYR A 358 9.70 5.69 18.54
CA TYR A 358 10.10 6.38 17.31
C TYR A 358 10.29 7.88 17.49
N LEU A 359 9.38 8.56 18.21
CA LEU A 359 9.53 9.97 18.57
C LEU A 359 9.65 10.13 20.08
N GLN A 360 10.61 10.95 20.51
CA GLN A 360 10.73 11.42 21.88
C GLN A 360 10.65 12.95 21.87
N GLU A 361 9.63 13.50 22.53
CA GLU A 361 9.34 14.94 22.55
C GLU A 361 9.38 15.55 21.12
N GLY A 362 8.77 14.86 20.15
CA GLY A 362 8.71 15.26 18.75
C GLY A 362 9.97 15.00 17.93
N ARG A 363 11.06 14.52 18.53
CA ARG A 363 12.32 14.23 17.83
C ARG A 363 12.39 12.76 17.43
N LEU A 364 12.73 12.50 16.19
CA LEU A 364 12.94 11.13 15.71
C LEU A 364 14.19 10.54 16.40
N VAL A 365 14.01 9.43 17.09
CA VAL A 365 15.07 8.73 17.84
C VAL A 365 15.46 7.39 17.24
N LYS A 366 14.72 6.94 16.21
CA LYS A 366 14.95 5.68 15.51
C LYS A 366 15.07 5.91 14.01
N LYS A 367 16.09 5.35 13.36
CA LYS A 367 16.22 5.37 11.90
C LYS A 367 15.05 4.61 11.26
N LEU A 368 14.41 5.23 10.27
CA LEU A 368 13.36 4.59 9.49
C LEU A 368 13.98 3.73 8.37
N PRO A 369 13.41 2.56 8.09
CA PRO A 369 13.85 1.72 6.98
C PRO A 369 13.49 2.36 5.63
N SER A 370 14.28 2.06 4.61
CA SER A 370 13.96 2.43 3.23
C SER A 370 12.73 1.69 2.70
N PRO A 371 12.08 2.17 1.63
CA PRO A 371 10.99 1.45 0.99
C PRO A 371 11.38 0.03 0.54
N GLN A 372 12.64 -0.18 0.13
CA GLN A 372 13.19 -1.48 -0.25
C GLN A 372 13.25 -2.43 0.94
N GLU A 373 13.80 -1.97 2.08
CA GLU A 373 13.86 -2.75 3.32
C GLU A 373 12.45 -3.11 3.83
N LEU A 374 11.50 -2.16 3.74
CA LEU A 374 10.09 -2.41 4.10
C LEU A 374 9.46 -3.47 3.20
N ARG A 375 9.68 -3.38 1.89
CA ARG A 375 9.20 -4.38 0.93
C ARG A 375 9.76 -5.77 1.22
N GLU A 376 11.05 -5.88 1.49
CA GLU A 376 11.69 -7.15 1.84
C GLU A 376 11.14 -7.71 3.14
N TYR A 377 10.91 -6.87 4.14
CA TYR A 377 10.29 -7.26 5.40
C TYR A 377 8.88 -7.80 5.20
N VAL A 378 8.04 -7.14 4.41
CA VAL A 378 6.69 -7.63 4.08
C VAL A 378 6.78 -8.97 3.35
N LEU A 379 7.61 -9.08 2.30
CA LEU A 379 7.77 -10.31 1.52
C LEU A 379 8.25 -11.48 2.37
N SER A 380 9.17 -11.25 3.33
CA SER A 380 9.67 -12.28 4.24
C SER A 380 8.56 -12.89 5.10
N GLN A 381 7.62 -12.04 5.56
CA GLN A 381 6.46 -12.48 6.33
C GLN A 381 5.45 -13.24 5.45
N LEU A 382 5.17 -12.72 4.24
CA LEU A 382 4.20 -13.33 3.31
C LEU A 382 4.58 -14.75 2.88
N LYS A 383 5.87 -15.06 2.76
CA LYS A 383 6.35 -16.41 2.34
C LYS A 383 5.82 -17.52 3.22
N ASN A 384 5.68 -17.27 4.50
CA ASN A 384 5.31 -18.25 5.51
C ASN A 384 3.79 -18.35 5.75
N LEU A 385 3.01 -17.51 5.07
CA LEU A 385 1.56 -17.53 5.24
C LEU A 385 0.87 -18.44 4.22
N PRO A 386 -0.29 -18.99 4.55
CA PRO A 386 -1.18 -19.59 3.57
C PRO A 386 -1.62 -18.54 2.53
N GLU A 387 -2.05 -19.00 1.37
CA GLU A 387 -2.66 -18.10 0.39
C GLU A 387 -3.96 -17.52 0.95
N PRO A 388 -4.17 -16.20 0.82
CA PRO A 388 -5.43 -15.61 1.25
C PRO A 388 -6.58 -16.04 0.34
N THR A 389 -7.78 -16.15 0.88
CA THR A 389 -8.98 -16.36 0.09
C THR A 389 -9.28 -15.12 -0.75
N PRO A 390 -9.38 -15.21 -2.09
CA PRO A 390 -9.71 -14.07 -2.93
C PRO A 390 -11.09 -13.47 -2.60
N THR A 391 -11.16 -12.15 -2.49
CA THR A 391 -12.35 -11.42 -2.02
C THR A 391 -13.05 -10.58 -3.09
N ASP A 392 -12.46 -10.36 -4.24
CA ASP A 392 -12.98 -9.55 -5.37
C ASP A 392 -12.96 -10.29 -6.72
#